data_c4f85bf7f0d4ea75d24d7a3447be83d4
#
_entry.id   c4f85bf7f0d4ea75d24d7a3447be83d4
#
_cell.length_a   1.000
_cell.length_b   1.000
_cell.length_c   1.000
_cell.angle_alpha   90.00
_cell.angle_beta   90.00
_cell.angle_gamma   90.00
#
_symmetry.space_group_name_H-M   'P 1'
#
loop_
_entity.id
_entity.type
_entity.pdbx_description
1 polymer ?
#
loop_
_entity_poly.entity_id
_entity_poly.type
_entity_poly.pdbx_seq_one_letter_code
_entity_poly.pdbx_strand_id
1 'polypeptide(L)'
;MASNMKIKKKSSEKTFDIINGAFLLILVILVAYPLYYVLIASISDPYEVYAGKTFLLPSKITFEGYKRVFKENSIAGGYLNSIYYTVLGTVVSVALVLTTGYCMSKKTLPFRRAIMIFYVITMYVGGVSVYNVIVTRTFFETSIPQELYEAASIDGSGNIRTFVKIALPLAKPIIAVMVIFTMVAYWNDWFTALIYMQEKSRYPLQLVLRQILIQSQAMASMMGNMDGGYAEANKLTELIKFASIVVGSVPMLIAYPFVQKYFEKGFMAGAVKG
;
A
#
# COMPACT_ATOMS: atom_id res chain seq x y z
N MET A 1 31.30 -5.45 33.93
CA MET A 1 30.51 -4.23 34.33
C MET A 1 30.91 -3.09 33.39
N ALA A 2 30.16 -2.86 32.31
CA ALA A 2 30.41 -1.74 31.43
C ALA A 2 29.58 -0.53 31.94
N SER A 3 30.31 0.47 32.46
CA SER A 3 29.77 1.74 32.94
C SER A 3 29.10 2.49 31.78
N ASN A 4 27.80 2.66 31.82
CA ASN A 4 27.02 3.53 30.94
C ASN A 4 27.41 5.00 31.25
N MET A 5 28.48 5.48 30.65
CA MET A 5 28.81 6.92 30.65
C MET A 5 27.75 7.66 29.82
N LYS A 6 26.76 8.24 30.49
CA LYS A 6 25.84 9.22 29.87
C LYS A 6 26.65 10.46 29.52
N ILE A 7 27.05 10.58 28.27
CA ILE A 7 27.65 11.81 27.74
C ILE A 7 26.65 12.94 27.91
N LYS A 8 26.97 13.96 28.72
CA LYS A 8 26.14 15.16 28.87
C LYS A 8 26.09 15.91 27.54
N LYS A 9 24.94 15.88 26.87
CA LYS A 9 24.72 16.67 25.63
C LYS A 9 24.96 18.14 25.88
N LYS A 10 25.74 18.82 24.99
CA LYS A 10 25.92 20.28 24.99
C LYS A 10 24.60 21.03 24.89
N SER A 11 24.50 22.23 25.43
CA SER A 11 23.28 23.07 25.37
C SER A 11 22.78 23.25 23.92
N SER A 12 23.70 23.45 22.98
CA SER A 12 23.40 23.55 21.53
C SER A 12 22.75 22.29 20.95
N GLU A 13 23.18 21.09 21.37
CA GLU A 13 22.59 19.85 20.94
C GLU A 13 21.16 19.67 21.47
N LYS A 14 20.91 20.11 22.71
CA LYS A 14 19.55 20.07 23.29
C LYS A 14 18.61 21.01 22.56
N THR A 15 19.08 22.22 22.23
CA THR A 15 18.27 23.18 21.44
C THR A 15 17.97 22.66 20.06
N PHE A 16 18.93 22.01 19.39
CA PHE A 16 18.71 21.36 18.11
C PHE A 16 17.69 20.21 18.22
N ASP A 17 17.84 19.34 19.22
CA ASP A 17 16.90 18.22 19.45
C ASP A 17 15.46 18.72 19.70
N ILE A 18 15.29 19.84 20.44
CA ILE A 18 13.97 20.43 20.70
C ILE A 18 13.36 21.01 19.42
N ILE A 19 14.14 21.79 18.66
CA ILE A 19 13.66 22.40 17.40
C ILE A 19 13.29 21.30 16.39
N ASN A 20 14.18 20.32 16.22
CA ASN A 20 13.94 19.20 15.32
C ASN A 20 12.73 18.35 15.78
N GLY A 21 12.61 18.09 17.09
CA GLY A 21 11.46 17.39 17.65
C GLY A 21 10.14 18.15 17.45
N ALA A 22 10.14 19.47 17.67
CA ALA A 22 8.97 20.31 17.41
C ALA A 22 8.59 20.33 15.91
N PHE A 23 9.56 20.44 15.04
CA PHE A 23 9.34 20.40 13.59
C PHE A 23 8.74 19.05 13.14
N LEU A 24 9.31 17.94 13.61
CA LEU A 24 8.78 16.59 13.32
C LEU A 24 7.38 16.39 13.88
N LEU A 25 7.10 16.90 15.10
CA LEU A 25 5.77 16.83 15.69
C LEU A 25 4.73 17.59 14.86
N ILE A 26 5.06 18.80 14.40
CA ILE A 26 4.19 19.59 13.52
C ILE A 26 3.92 18.83 12.22
N LEU A 27 4.96 18.24 11.61
CA LEU A 27 4.82 17.42 10.41
C LEU A 27 3.89 16.21 10.64
N VAL A 28 4.06 15.50 11.75
CA VAL A 28 3.20 14.37 12.12
C VAL A 28 1.74 14.80 12.28
N ILE A 29 1.49 15.91 12.99
CA ILE A 29 0.14 16.46 13.17
C ILE A 29 -0.48 16.83 11.82
N LEU A 30 0.27 17.52 10.96
CA LEU A 30 -0.20 17.95 9.65
C LEU A 30 -0.59 16.77 8.74
N VAL A 31 0.17 15.68 8.79
CA VAL A 31 -0.10 14.47 8.00
C VAL A 31 -1.20 13.61 8.64
N ALA A 32 -1.20 13.50 9.98
CA ALA A 32 -2.16 12.67 10.70
C ALA A 32 -3.56 13.30 10.76
N TYR A 33 -3.66 14.64 10.77
CA TYR A 33 -4.94 15.34 10.90
C TYR A 33 -5.96 15.00 9.80
N PRO A 34 -5.63 15.02 8.49
CA PRO A 34 -6.57 14.62 7.46
C PRO A 34 -7.10 13.19 7.61
N LEU A 35 -6.25 12.26 8.03
CA LEU A 35 -6.64 10.86 8.27
C LEU A 35 -7.59 10.77 9.48
N TYR A 36 -7.24 11.46 10.57
CA TYR A 36 -8.09 11.58 11.73
C TYR A 36 -9.45 12.23 11.39
N TYR A 37 -9.44 13.30 10.59
CA TYR A 37 -10.66 13.99 10.15
C TYR A 37 -11.59 13.04 9.38
N VAL A 38 -11.07 12.21 8.47
CA VAL A 38 -11.86 11.21 7.75
C VAL A 38 -12.56 10.25 8.71
N LEU A 39 -11.86 9.79 9.76
CA LEU A 39 -12.44 8.90 10.77
C LEU A 39 -13.58 9.57 11.54
N ILE A 40 -13.37 10.77 12.06
CA ILE A 40 -14.43 11.48 12.82
C ILE A 40 -15.60 11.90 11.93
N ALA A 41 -15.32 12.33 10.70
CA ALA A 41 -16.35 12.71 9.75
C ALA A 41 -17.21 11.50 9.33
N SER A 42 -16.64 10.31 9.23
CA SER A 42 -17.37 9.09 8.86
C SER A 42 -18.42 8.65 9.89
N ILE A 43 -18.27 9.08 11.15
CA ILE A 43 -19.20 8.79 12.25
C ILE A 43 -19.95 10.01 12.77
N SER A 44 -19.81 11.17 12.12
CA SER A 44 -20.45 12.42 12.51
C SER A 44 -21.74 12.66 11.74
N ASP A 45 -22.64 13.50 12.31
CA ASP A 45 -23.84 13.96 11.61
C ASP A 45 -23.45 14.71 10.32
N PRO A 46 -24.06 14.39 9.16
CA PRO A 46 -23.74 15.04 7.88
C PRO A 46 -23.95 16.55 7.88
N TYR A 47 -24.93 17.03 8.64
CA TYR A 47 -25.21 18.47 8.75
C TYR A 47 -24.06 19.22 9.42
N GLU A 48 -23.51 18.64 10.47
CA GLU A 48 -22.41 19.24 11.23
C GLU A 48 -21.07 19.15 10.47
N VAL A 49 -20.86 18.06 9.71
CA VAL A 49 -19.69 17.92 8.82
C VAL A 49 -19.76 18.95 7.69
N TYR A 50 -20.91 19.08 7.02
CA TYR A 50 -21.11 20.05 5.94
C TYR A 50 -21.02 21.50 6.42
N ALA A 51 -21.51 21.79 7.64
CA ALA A 51 -21.43 23.10 8.27
C ALA A 51 -20.01 23.43 8.80
N GLY A 52 -19.02 22.53 8.67
CA GLY A 52 -17.67 22.72 9.14
C GLY A 52 -17.51 22.73 10.67
N LYS A 53 -18.51 22.25 11.42
CA LYS A 53 -18.49 22.22 12.89
C LYS A 53 -17.75 21.00 13.45
N THR A 54 -17.53 19.96 12.65
CA THR A 54 -16.76 18.79 13.02
C THR A 54 -15.29 19.08 12.75
N PHE A 55 -14.50 19.35 13.79
CA PHE A 55 -13.09 19.69 13.66
C PHE A 55 -12.16 18.72 14.41
N LEU A 56 -12.34 18.55 15.72
CA LEU A 56 -11.53 17.67 16.58
C LEU A 56 -12.34 16.51 17.15
N LEU A 57 -13.65 16.65 17.29
CA LEU A 57 -14.53 15.61 17.87
C LEU A 57 -15.76 15.45 16.99
N PRO A 58 -16.34 14.24 16.94
CA PRO A 58 -17.63 14.04 16.27
C PRO A 58 -18.71 14.82 17.02
N SER A 59 -19.49 15.62 16.30
CA SER A 59 -20.51 16.47 16.91
C SER A 59 -21.75 15.69 17.35
N LYS A 60 -22.28 14.85 16.49
CA LYS A 60 -23.36 13.87 16.78
C LYS A 60 -22.98 12.57 16.11
N ILE A 61 -22.86 11.51 16.92
CA ILE A 61 -22.44 10.21 16.41
C ILE A 61 -23.58 9.57 15.62
N THR A 62 -23.30 9.25 14.35
CA THR A 62 -24.20 8.49 13.48
C THR A 62 -23.43 7.46 12.68
N PHE A 63 -24.04 6.32 12.43
CA PHE A 63 -23.50 5.25 11.58
C PHE A 63 -24.28 5.10 10.28
N GLU A 64 -25.03 6.12 9.89
CA GLU A 64 -25.89 6.04 8.72
C GLU A 64 -25.11 5.83 7.42
N GLY A 65 -23.95 6.47 7.28
CA GLY A 65 -23.03 6.24 6.15
C GLY A 65 -22.62 4.78 6.03
N TYR A 66 -22.23 4.16 7.13
CA TYR A 66 -21.87 2.73 7.15
C TYR A 66 -23.08 1.84 6.86
N LYS A 67 -24.24 2.11 7.45
CA LYS A 67 -25.47 1.34 7.18
C LYS A 67 -25.82 1.37 5.69
N ARG A 68 -25.65 2.50 5.02
CA ARG A 68 -25.90 2.62 3.58
C ARG A 68 -24.86 1.87 2.75
N VAL A 69 -23.58 2.00 3.08
CA VAL A 69 -22.51 1.25 2.41
C VAL A 69 -22.75 -0.24 2.55
N PHE A 70 -23.01 -0.75 3.76
CA PHE A 70 -23.21 -2.19 4.00
C PHE A 70 -24.60 -2.72 3.58
N LYS A 71 -25.56 -1.85 3.29
CA LYS A 71 -26.85 -2.25 2.71
C LYS A 71 -26.71 -2.75 1.27
N GLU A 72 -25.63 -2.36 0.59
CA GLU A 72 -25.35 -2.82 -0.76
C GLU A 72 -24.84 -4.26 -0.73
N ASN A 73 -25.61 -5.20 -1.31
CA ASN A 73 -25.31 -6.62 -1.31
C ASN A 73 -23.97 -6.98 -1.96
N SER A 74 -23.42 -6.09 -2.79
CA SER A 74 -22.14 -6.28 -3.50
C SER A 74 -20.91 -6.07 -2.61
N ILE A 75 -21.05 -5.46 -1.43
CA ILE A 75 -19.90 -5.16 -0.55
C ILE A 75 -19.22 -6.43 -0.06
N ALA A 76 -19.96 -7.40 0.46
CA ALA A 76 -19.40 -8.67 0.96
C ALA A 76 -18.66 -9.43 -0.16
N GLY A 77 -19.29 -9.53 -1.34
CA GLY A 77 -18.65 -10.10 -2.53
C GLY A 77 -17.41 -9.31 -2.95
N GLY A 78 -17.48 -7.98 -2.93
CA GLY A 78 -16.35 -7.11 -3.23
C GLY A 78 -15.15 -7.32 -2.30
N TYR A 79 -15.38 -7.51 -0.99
CA TYR A 79 -14.31 -7.87 -0.05
C TYR A 79 -13.66 -9.19 -0.39
N LEU A 80 -14.45 -10.25 -0.60
CA LEU A 80 -13.94 -11.59 -0.94
C LEU A 80 -13.14 -11.55 -2.25
N ASN A 81 -13.66 -10.88 -3.27
CA ASN A 81 -12.99 -10.72 -4.55
C ASN A 81 -11.67 -9.94 -4.40
N SER A 82 -11.67 -8.82 -3.65
CA SER A 82 -10.45 -8.06 -3.40
C SER A 82 -9.40 -8.87 -2.65
N ILE A 83 -9.77 -9.62 -1.62
CA ILE A 83 -8.84 -10.49 -0.90
C ILE A 83 -8.28 -11.54 -1.85
N TYR A 84 -9.13 -12.22 -2.63
CA TYR A 84 -8.71 -13.22 -3.58
C TYR A 84 -7.73 -12.67 -4.63
N TYR A 85 -8.07 -11.54 -5.28
CA TYR A 85 -7.20 -10.92 -6.29
C TYR A 85 -5.91 -10.40 -5.69
N THR A 86 -5.97 -9.82 -4.49
CA THR A 86 -4.78 -9.32 -3.80
C THR A 86 -3.84 -10.45 -3.42
N VAL A 87 -4.34 -11.52 -2.82
CA VAL A 87 -3.49 -12.65 -2.40
C VAL A 87 -2.90 -13.38 -3.61
N LEU A 88 -3.76 -13.79 -4.55
CA LEU A 88 -3.30 -14.54 -5.72
C LEU A 88 -2.38 -13.69 -6.61
N GLY A 89 -2.78 -12.45 -6.89
CA GLY A 89 -2.00 -11.51 -7.68
C GLY A 89 -0.63 -11.21 -7.04
N THR A 90 -0.59 -11.00 -5.72
CA THR A 90 0.66 -10.76 -4.99
C THR A 90 1.58 -11.98 -5.07
N VAL A 91 1.07 -13.19 -4.81
CA VAL A 91 1.90 -14.42 -4.85
C VAL A 91 2.51 -14.60 -6.25
N VAL A 92 1.69 -14.52 -7.29
CA VAL A 92 2.15 -14.69 -8.67
C VAL A 92 3.14 -13.59 -9.07
N SER A 93 2.81 -12.33 -8.80
CA SER A 93 3.68 -11.20 -9.15
C SER A 93 5.01 -11.22 -8.42
N VAL A 94 5.01 -11.51 -7.11
CA VAL A 94 6.26 -11.60 -6.34
C VAL A 94 7.12 -12.76 -6.83
N ALA A 95 6.53 -13.93 -7.11
CA ALA A 95 7.28 -15.05 -7.69
C ALA A 95 7.93 -14.68 -9.03
N LEU A 96 7.19 -14.02 -9.91
CA LEU A 96 7.71 -13.55 -11.21
C LEU A 96 8.79 -12.47 -11.05
N VAL A 97 8.60 -11.50 -10.17
CA VAL A 97 9.57 -10.44 -9.92
C VAL A 97 10.87 -10.99 -9.34
N LEU A 98 10.78 -11.92 -8.38
CA LEU A 98 11.96 -12.53 -7.76
C LEU A 98 12.75 -13.39 -8.75
N THR A 99 12.07 -14.23 -9.51
CA THR A 99 12.72 -15.08 -10.52
C THR A 99 13.36 -14.24 -11.62
N THR A 100 12.64 -13.24 -12.12
CA THR A 100 13.17 -12.34 -13.16
C THR A 100 14.32 -11.50 -12.63
N GLY A 101 14.18 -10.90 -11.45
CA GLY A 101 15.23 -10.10 -10.80
C GLY A 101 16.50 -10.91 -10.57
N TYR A 102 16.35 -12.15 -10.10
CA TYR A 102 17.48 -13.08 -9.93
C TYR A 102 18.14 -13.42 -11.27
N CYS A 103 17.39 -13.81 -12.29
CA CYS A 103 17.95 -14.09 -13.62
C CYS A 103 18.68 -12.86 -14.18
N MET A 104 18.09 -11.68 -14.05
CA MET A 104 18.65 -10.42 -14.52
C MET A 104 19.88 -9.95 -13.70
N SER A 105 20.09 -10.45 -12.50
CA SER A 105 21.31 -10.18 -11.71
C SER A 105 22.54 -10.93 -12.24
N LYS A 106 22.34 -12.05 -12.93
CA LYS A 106 23.47 -12.86 -13.45
C LYS A 106 24.11 -12.20 -14.66
N LYS A 107 25.43 -11.94 -14.59
CA LYS A 107 26.23 -11.36 -15.69
C LYS A 107 26.31 -12.28 -16.90
N THR A 108 26.15 -13.58 -16.71
CA THR A 108 26.22 -14.63 -17.75
C THR A 108 24.96 -14.75 -18.58
N LEU A 109 23.86 -14.05 -18.22
CA LEU A 109 22.60 -14.12 -18.97
C LEU A 109 22.76 -13.53 -20.37
N PRO A 110 22.54 -14.32 -21.46
CA PRO A 110 22.57 -13.80 -22.81
C PRO A 110 21.45 -12.78 -23.03
N PHE A 111 21.70 -11.79 -23.90
CA PHE A 111 20.72 -10.73 -24.21
C PHE A 111 20.20 -9.92 -23.01
N ARG A 112 20.85 -9.98 -21.85
CA ARG A 112 20.45 -9.27 -20.63
C ARG A 112 20.05 -7.81 -20.86
N ARG A 113 20.85 -7.09 -21.68
CA ARG A 113 20.59 -5.68 -22.00
C ARG A 113 19.32 -5.49 -22.84
N ALA A 114 19.09 -6.34 -23.82
CA ALA A 114 17.88 -6.30 -24.65
C ALA A 114 16.63 -6.63 -23.84
N ILE A 115 16.70 -7.64 -22.98
CA ILE A 115 15.60 -8.00 -22.06
C ILE A 115 15.28 -6.83 -21.14
N MET A 116 16.29 -6.13 -20.59
CA MET A 116 16.07 -4.97 -19.72
C MET A 116 15.41 -3.81 -20.49
N ILE A 117 15.86 -3.54 -21.72
CA ILE A 117 15.25 -2.50 -22.57
C ILE A 117 13.79 -2.87 -22.87
N PHE A 118 13.50 -4.13 -23.17
CA PHE A 118 12.13 -4.61 -23.38
C PHE A 118 11.26 -4.36 -22.13
N TYR A 119 11.73 -4.69 -20.93
CA TYR A 119 11.02 -4.39 -19.69
C TYR A 119 10.78 -2.88 -19.51
N VAL A 120 11.77 -2.04 -19.78
CA VAL A 120 11.63 -0.58 -19.69
C VAL A 120 10.58 -0.07 -20.67
N ILE A 121 10.54 -0.60 -21.90
CA ILE A 121 9.50 -0.25 -22.88
C ILE A 121 8.11 -0.67 -22.39
N THR A 122 7.96 -1.87 -21.82
CA THR A 122 6.67 -2.34 -21.29
C THR A 122 6.15 -1.49 -20.13
N MET A 123 7.02 -0.77 -19.42
CA MET A 123 6.62 0.18 -18.38
C MET A 123 5.72 1.29 -18.93
N TYR A 124 5.94 1.75 -20.18
CA TYR A 124 5.12 2.78 -20.82
C TYR A 124 3.79 2.25 -21.36
N VAL A 125 3.67 0.93 -21.53
CA VAL A 125 2.46 0.29 -22.09
C VAL A 125 1.54 -0.29 -21.00
N GLY A 126 1.96 -0.23 -19.73
CA GLY A 126 1.18 -0.74 -18.59
C GLY A 126 1.30 -2.27 -18.47
N GLY A 127 2.39 -2.73 -17.92
CA GLY A 127 2.67 -4.15 -17.67
C GLY A 127 3.21 -4.40 -16.26
N VAL A 128 3.94 -5.49 -16.09
CA VAL A 128 4.63 -5.85 -14.84
C VAL A 128 5.42 -4.64 -14.33
N SER A 129 5.34 -4.37 -13.03
CA SER A 129 6.06 -3.27 -12.41
C SER A 129 7.58 -3.43 -12.63
N VAL A 130 8.09 -2.81 -13.67
CA VAL A 130 9.51 -2.83 -14.05
C VAL A 130 10.37 -2.30 -12.91
N TYR A 131 9.85 -1.33 -12.17
CA TYR A 131 10.47 -0.82 -10.95
C TYR A 131 10.77 -1.96 -9.96
N ASN A 132 9.80 -2.85 -9.71
CA ASN A 132 9.98 -3.98 -8.81
C ASN A 132 11.07 -4.95 -9.29
N VAL A 133 11.15 -5.19 -10.61
CA VAL A 133 12.19 -6.03 -11.21
C VAL A 133 13.57 -5.39 -11.06
N ILE A 134 13.69 -4.07 -11.32
CA ILE A 134 14.95 -3.35 -11.18
C ILE A 134 15.44 -3.37 -9.74
N VAL A 135 14.57 -3.04 -8.78
CA VAL A 135 14.91 -3.03 -7.36
C VAL A 135 15.31 -4.44 -6.88
N THR A 136 14.57 -5.46 -7.27
CA THR A 136 14.88 -6.86 -6.92
C THR A 136 16.20 -7.32 -7.55
N ARG A 137 16.44 -6.99 -8.80
CA ARG A 137 17.71 -7.26 -9.48
C ARG A 137 18.87 -6.60 -8.74
N THR A 138 18.75 -5.30 -8.42
CA THR A 138 19.81 -4.56 -7.71
C THR A 138 20.08 -5.19 -6.35
N PHE A 139 19.05 -5.62 -5.63
CA PHE A 139 19.21 -6.34 -4.37
C PHE A 139 20.05 -7.62 -4.54
N PHE A 140 19.74 -8.46 -5.53
CA PHE A 140 20.51 -9.68 -5.79
C PHE A 140 21.95 -9.39 -6.25
N GLU A 141 22.20 -8.25 -6.89
CA GLU A 141 23.56 -7.86 -7.32
C GLU A 141 24.41 -7.28 -6.20
N THR A 142 23.79 -6.52 -5.27
CA THR A 142 24.54 -5.72 -4.28
C THR A 142 24.51 -6.28 -2.86
N SER A 143 23.40 -6.93 -2.48
CA SER A 143 23.18 -7.36 -1.09
C SER A 143 23.59 -8.79 -0.81
N ILE A 144 23.72 -9.63 -1.83
CA ILE A 144 24.19 -11.01 -1.69
C ILE A 144 25.65 -11.07 -2.16
N PRO A 145 26.59 -11.47 -1.28
CA PRO A 145 28.00 -11.62 -1.61
C PRO A 145 28.20 -12.55 -2.82
N GLN A 146 29.05 -12.14 -3.75
CA GLN A 146 29.34 -12.90 -4.97
C GLN A 146 30.00 -14.25 -4.65
N GLU A 147 30.79 -14.29 -3.58
CA GLU A 147 31.50 -15.47 -3.09
C GLU A 147 30.55 -16.64 -2.79
N LEU A 148 29.33 -16.37 -2.35
CA LEU A 148 28.32 -17.41 -2.11
C LEU A 148 27.85 -18.08 -3.41
N TYR A 149 27.77 -17.32 -4.49
CA TYR A 149 27.43 -17.88 -5.80
C TYR A 149 28.61 -18.69 -6.39
N GLU A 150 29.84 -18.23 -6.16
CA GLU A 150 31.06 -18.91 -6.61
C GLU A 150 31.26 -20.24 -5.85
N ALA A 151 31.12 -20.22 -4.53
CA ALA A 151 31.14 -21.43 -3.73
C ALA A 151 30.10 -22.46 -4.16
N ALA A 152 28.85 -22.01 -4.37
CA ALA A 152 27.78 -22.87 -4.86
C ALA A 152 28.09 -23.47 -6.24
N SER A 153 28.79 -22.73 -7.11
CA SER A 153 29.20 -23.22 -8.43
C SER A 153 30.31 -24.29 -8.30
N ILE A 154 31.25 -24.10 -7.39
CA ILE A 154 32.32 -25.07 -7.10
C ILE A 154 31.71 -26.37 -6.56
N ASP A 155 30.69 -26.28 -5.68
CA ASP A 155 29.92 -27.41 -5.14
C ASP A 155 29.00 -28.09 -6.18
N GLY A 156 29.05 -27.67 -7.47
CA GLY A 156 28.25 -28.25 -8.53
C GLY A 156 26.76 -27.91 -8.44
N SER A 157 26.39 -26.84 -7.69
CA SER A 157 24.99 -26.41 -7.56
C SER A 157 24.49 -25.74 -8.84
N GLY A 158 23.45 -26.30 -9.43
CA GLY A 158 22.78 -25.68 -10.58
C GLY A 158 22.04 -24.39 -10.20
N ASN A 159 21.74 -23.55 -11.19
CA ASN A 159 21.13 -22.22 -11.00
C ASN A 159 19.84 -22.23 -10.18
N ILE A 160 18.96 -23.21 -10.40
CA ILE A 160 17.67 -23.33 -9.67
C ILE A 160 17.93 -23.66 -8.21
N ARG A 161 18.84 -24.60 -7.92
CA ARG A 161 19.20 -24.99 -6.57
C ARG A 161 19.84 -23.83 -5.81
N THR A 162 20.73 -23.08 -6.44
CA THR A 162 21.36 -21.88 -5.89
C THR A 162 20.30 -20.80 -5.62
N PHE A 163 19.34 -20.60 -6.52
CA PHE A 163 18.24 -19.66 -6.31
C PHE A 163 17.41 -20.04 -5.08
N VAL A 164 16.92 -21.29 -5.02
CA VAL A 164 15.98 -21.72 -3.96
C VAL A 164 16.66 -21.87 -2.61
N LYS A 165 17.88 -22.42 -2.57
CA LYS A 165 18.56 -22.74 -1.30
C LYS A 165 19.45 -21.65 -0.74
N ILE A 166 19.94 -20.72 -1.58
CA ILE A 166 20.88 -19.67 -1.16
C ILE A 166 20.24 -18.29 -1.35
N ALA A 167 19.88 -17.92 -2.59
CA ALA A 167 19.45 -16.56 -2.89
C ALA A 167 18.10 -16.23 -2.23
N LEU A 168 17.11 -17.11 -2.31
CA LEU A 168 15.75 -16.87 -1.81
C LEU A 168 15.71 -16.73 -0.27
N PRO A 169 16.38 -17.57 0.55
CA PRO A 169 16.44 -17.38 2.00
C PRO A 169 17.11 -16.07 2.42
N LEU A 170 18.11 -15.61 1.67
CA LEU A 170 18.79 -14.33 1.92
C LEU A 170 17.98 -13.12 1.41
N ALA A 171 17.04 -13.36 0.49
CA ALA A 171 16.20 -12.33 -0.09
C ALA A 171 14.96 -11.95 0.74
N LYS A 172 14.79 -12.47 1.97
CA LYS A 172 13.63 -12.16 2.84
C LYS A 172 13.30 -10.68 2.95
N PRO A 173 14.28 -9.75 3.10
CA PRO A 173 13.96 -8.33 3.16
C PRO A 173 13.29 -7.79 1.88
N ILE A 174 13.85 -8.12 0.72
CA ILE A 174 13.29 -7.65 -0.54
C ILE A 174 11.95 -8.33 -0.88
N ILE A 175 11.77 -9.60 -0.48
CA ILE A 175 10.47 -10.29 -0.60
C ILE A 175 9.40 -9.52 0.16
N ALA A 176 9.67 -9.10 1.41
CA ALA A 176 8.71 -8.34 2.21
C ALA A 176 8.35 -7.01 1.54
N VAL A 177 9.32 -6.29 0.99
CA VAL A 177 9.08 -5.03 0.24
C VAL A 177 8.21 -5.29 -0.98
N MET A 178 8.53 -6.32 -1.77
CA MET A 178 7.75 -6.64 -2.97
C MET A 178 6.33 -7.10 -2.64
N VAL A 179 6.15 -7.87 -1.56
CA VAL A 179 4.82 -8.28 -1.09
C VAL A 179 3.96 -7.05 -0.78
N ILE A 180 4.49 -6.05 -0.06
CA ILE A 180 3.73 -4.85 0.28
C ILE A 180 3.37 -4.06 -0.97
N PHE A 181 4.34 -3.77 -1.83
CA PHE A 181 4.11 -2.96 -3.02
C PHE A 181 3.05 -3.59 -3.93
N THR A 182 3.14 -4.90 -4.15
CA THR A 182 2.16 -5.61 -4.98
C THR A 182 0.81 -5.75 -4.28
N MET A 183 0.77 -6.03 -2.98
CA MET A 183 -0.46 -6.14 -2.21
C MET A 183 -1.25 -4.83 -2.21
N VAL A 184 -0.58 -3.69 -1.97
CA VAL A 184 -1.21 -2.36 -2.01
C VAL A 184 -1.70 -2.03 -3.42
N ALA A 185 -0.93 -2.38 -4.45
CA ALA A 185 -1.31 -2.14 -5.85
C ALA A 185 -2.58 -2.92 -6.22
N TYR A 186 -2.64 -4.22 -5.93
CA TYR A 186 -3.82 -5.05 -6.22
C TYR A 186 -5.04 -4.67 -5.40
N TRP A 187 -4.84 -4.34 -4.11
CA TRP A 187 -5.95 -3.91 -3.26
C TRP A 187 -6.64 -2.65 -3.78
N ASN A 188 -5.88 -1.71 -4.31
CA ASN A 188 -6.40 -0.42 -4.80
C ASN A 188 -6.76 -0.44 -6.30
N ASP A 189 -6.61 -1.57 -7.00
CA ASP A 189 -6.85 -1.65 -8.43
C ASP A 189 -8.36 -1.75 -8.75
N TRP A 190 -8.97 -0.59 -8.93
CA TRP A 190 -10.34 -0.45 -9.42
C TRP A 190 -10.40 -0.25 -10.93
N PHE A 191 -9.33 0.32 -11.53
CA PHE A 191 -9.33 0.76 -12.91
C PHE A 191 -9.25 -0.42 -13.89
N THR A 192 -8.34 -1.36 -13.65
CA THR A 192 -8.23 -2.58 -14.44
C THR A 192 -9.53 -3.38 -14.35
N ALA A 193 -10.13 -3.48 -13.16
CA ALA A 193 -11.40 -4.15 -12.98
C ALA A 193 -12.54 -3.45 -13.76
N LEU A 194 -12.56 -2.13 -13.80
CA LEU A 194 -13.56 -1.36 -14.55
C LEU A 194 -13.48 -1.63 -16.06
N ILE A 195 -12.28 -1.79 -16.61
CA ILE A 195 -12.08 -2.00 -18.06
C ILE A 195 -12.37 -3.44 -18.46
N TYR A 196 -11.90 -4.41 -17.69
CA TYR A 196 -11.88 -5.82 -18.12
C TYR A 196 -12.97 -6.68 -17.52
N MET A 197 -13.61 -6.28 -16.40
CA MET A 197 -14.65 -7.07 -15.76
C MET A 197 -16.04 -6.62 -16.20
N GLN A 198 -16.81 -7.54 -16.76
CA GLN A 198 -18.20 -7.26 -17.20
C GLN A 198 -19.23 -7.63 -16.12
N GLU A 199 -18.93 -8.65 -15.30
CA GLU A 199 -19.85 -9.15 -14.28
C GLU A 199 -19.68 -8.43 -12.96
N LYS A 200 -20.73 -7.78 -12.47
CA LYS A 200 -20.74 -7.07 -11.18
C LYS A 200 -20.42 -7.96 -9.98
N SER A 201 -20.78 -9.25 -10.06
CA SER A 201 -20.48 -10.25 -9.03
C SER A 201 -18.98 -10.46 -8.77
N ARG A 202 -18.14 -10.12 -9.76
CA ARG A 202 -16.69 -10.26 -9.70
C ARG A 202 -15.95 -8.95 -9.35
N TYR A 203 -16.67 -7.86 -9.16
CA TYR A 203 -16.04 -6.57 -8.89
C TYR A 203 -15.27 -6.58 -7.57
N PRO A 204 -14.03 -6.04 -7.54
CA PRO A 204 -13.31 -5.81 -6.31
C PRO A 204 -13.95 -4.68 -5.50
N LEU A 205 -13.68 -4.67 -4.19
CA LEU A 205 -14.25 -3.70 -3.25
C LEU A 205 -14.10 -2.24 -3.70
N GLN A 206 -12.91 -1.85 -4.17
CA GLN A 206 -12.63 -0.46 -4.58
C GLN A 206 -13.51 -0.02 -5.75
N LEU A 207 -13.80 -0.92 -6.68
CA LEU A 207 -14.72 -0.63 -7.78
C LEU A 207 -16.17 -0.53 -7.29
N VAL A 208 -16.59 -1.41 -6.37
CA VAL A 208 -17.93 -1.37 -5.75
C VAL A 208 -18.13 -0.05 -4.98
N LEU A 209 -17.19 0.31 -4.11
CA LEU A 209 -17.24 1.57 -3.36
C LEU A 209 -17.28 2.80 -4.28
N ARG A 210 -16.50 2.78 -5.36
CA ARG A 210 -16.53 3.84 -6.36
C ARG A 210 -17.91 3.95 -7.05
N GLN A 211 -18.55 2.82 -7.38
CA GLN A 211 -19.89 2.82 -7.98
C GLN A 211 -20.94 3.39 -7.03
N ILE A 212 -20.90 3.00 -5.75
CA ILE A 212 -21.79 3.56 -4.72
C ILE A 212 -21.62 5.07 -4.63
N LEU A 213 -20.39 5.56 -4.65
CA LEU A 213 -20.11 7.00 -4.59
C LEU A 213 -20.63 7.73 -5.82
N ILE A 214 -20.39 7.23 -7.03
CA ILE A 214 -20.87 7.83 -8.27
C ILE A 214 -22.41 7.85 -8.31
N GLN A 215 -23.06 6.76 -7.89
CA GLN A 215 -24.53 6.70 -7.84
C GLN A 215 -25.10 7.70 -6.83
N SER A 216 -24.49 7.83 -5.66
CA SER A 216 -24.95 8.81 -4.66
C SER A 216 -24.78 10.25 -5.15
N GLN A 217 -23.70 10.56 -5.85
CA GLN A 217 -23.48 11.87 -6.46
C GLN A 217 -24.48 12.16 -7.59
N ALA A 218 -24.75 11.17 -8.44
CA ALA A 218 -25.75 11.30 -9.51
C ALA A 218 -27.15 11.53 -8.95
N MET A 219 -27.54 10.81 -7.90
CA MET A 219 -28.83 11.03 -7.22
C MET A 219 -28.91 12.43 -6.61
N ALA A 220 -27.84 12.92 -5.97
CA ALA A 220 -27.79 14.25 -5.41
C ALA A 220 -27.94 15.34 -6.49
N SER A 221 -27.30 15.16 -7.65
CA SER A 221 -27.43 16.11 -8.78
C SER A 221 -28.80 16.11 -9.42
N MET A 222 -29.49 14.96 -9.50
CA MET A 222 -30.86 14.86 -10.00
C MET A 222 -31.87 15.51 -9.05
N MET A 223 -31.70 15.36 -7.73
CA MET A 223 -32.54 16.00 -6.71
C MET A 223 -32.31 17.51 -6.61
N GLY A 224 -31.19 18.02 -7.13
CA GLY A 224 -30.85 19.44 -7.16
C GLY A 224 -31.82 20.31 -7.91
N ASN A 225 -32.63 19.73 -8.81
CA ASN A 225 -33.65 20.40 -9.55
C ASN A 225 -35.02 20.43 -8.83
N MET A 226 -35.12 19.83 -7.63
CA MET A 226 -36.35 19.83 -6.82
C MET A 226 -36.12 20.65 -5.54
N ASP A 227 -37.02 21.58 -5.25
CA ASP A 227 -36.95 22.47 -4.08
C ASP A 227 -36.75 21.69 -2.76
N GLY A 228 -35.63 21.96 -2.09
CA GLY A 228 -35.31 21.43 -0.75
C GLY A 228 -34.57 20.06 -0.69
N GLY A 229 -34.59 19.22 -1.73
CA GLY A 229 -33.99 17.89 -1.71
C GLY A 229 -32.44 17.86 -1.89
N TYR A 230 -31.89 18.89 -2.54
CA TYR A 230 -30.49 18.98 -2.90
C TYR A 230 -29.53 18.95 -1.69
N ALA A 231 -29.86 19.75 -0.67
CA ALA A 231 -29.01 19.85 0.53
C ALA A 231 -28.96 18.53 1.30
N GLU A 232 -30.06 17.79 1.38
CA GLU A 232 -30.14 16.51 2.08
C GLU A 232 -29.42 15.40 1.32
N ALA A 233 -29.58 15.33 0.00
CA ALA A 233 -28.90 14.38 -0.85
C ALA A 233 -27.38 14.58 -0.85
N ASN A 234 -26.88 15.80 -0.89
CA ASN A 234 -25.45 16.12 -0.79
C ASN A 234 -24.84 15.71 0.55
N LYS A 235 -25.55 15.95 1.65
CA LYS A 235 -25.09 15.57 2.99
C LYS A 235 -24.93 14.05 3.12
N LEU A 236 -25.90 13.30 2.59
CA LEU A 236 -25.82 11.84 2.56
C LEU A 236 -24.65 11.34 1.68
N THR A 237 -24.41 12.01 0.57
CA THR A 237 -23.29 11.70 -0.32
C THR A 237 -21.94 11.89 0.38
N GLU A 238 -21.78 12.96 1.16
CA GLU A 238 -20.55 13.18 1.96
C GLU A 238 -20.35 12.11 3.02
N LEU A 239 -21.39 11.66 3.72
CA LEU A 239 -21.29 10.53 4.66
C LEU A 239 -20.85 9.23 4.00
N ILE A 240 -21.46 8.89 2.87
CA ILE A 240 -21.12 7.71 2.10
C ILE A 240 -19.66 7.78 1.65
N LYS A 241 -19.17 8.94 1.25
CA LYS A 241 -17.79 9.18 0.86
C LYS A 241 -16.83 8.87 2.01
N PHE A 242 -17.01 9.44 3.19
CA PHE A 242 -16.13 9.19 4.33
C PHE A 242 -16.21 7.75 4.82
N ALA A 243 -17.42 7.18 4.91
CA ALA A 243 -17.60 5.77 5.28
C ALA A 243 -16.91 4.83 4.26
N SER A 244 -17.01 5.10 2.96
CA SER A 244 -16.36 4.31 1.91
C SER A 244 -14.83 4.35 2.02
N ILE A 245 -14.24 5.52 2.32
CA ILE A 245 -12.79 5.65 2.53
C ILE A 245 -12.35 4.76 3.70
N VAL A 246 -13.06 4.80 4.83
CA VAL A 246 -12.73 3.97 6.00
C VAL A 246 -12.88 2.48 5.66
N VAL A 247 -14.02 2.07 5.10
CA VAL A 247 -14.30 0.68 4.70
C VAL A 247 -13.24 0.14 3.74
N GLY A 248 -12.82 0.94 2.74
CA GLY A 248 -11.78 0.56 1.79
C GLY A 248 -10.37 0.48 2.38
N SER A 249 -10.09 1.27 3.44
CA SER A 249 -8.74 1.38 4.04
C SER A 249 -8.49 0.38 5.16
N VAL A 250 -9.52 -0.03 5.92
CA VAL A 250 -9.40 -0.89 7.10
C VAL A 250 -8.59 -2.17 6.85
N PRO A 251 -8.79 -2.95 5.77
CA PRO A 251 -8.02 -4.17 5.56
C PRO A 251 -6.52 -3.92 5.39
N MET A 252 -6.14 -2.82 4.72
CA MET A 252 -4.73 -2.45 4.58
C MET A 252 -4.12 -2.00 5.90
N LEU A 253 -4.87 -1.25 6.71
CA LEU A 253 -4.43 -0.85 8.05
C LEU A 253 -4.23 -2.06 8.96
N ILE A 254 -5.08 -3.09 8.86
CA ILE A 254 -4.94 -4.35 9.60
C ILE A 254 -3.74 -5.16 9.08
N ALA A 255 -3.50 -5.19 7.77
CA ALA A 255 -2.40 -5.94 7.18
C ALA A 255 -1.02 -5.32 7.48
N TYR A 256 -0.94 -3.99 7.61
CA TYR A 256 0.32 -3.24 7.77
C TYR A 256 1.21 -3.73 8.93
N PRO A 257 0.74 -3.92 10.18
CA PRO A 257 1.58 -4.36 11.29
C PRO A 257 2.24 -5.73 11.08
N PHE A 258 1.56 -6.63 10.33
CA PHE A 258 2.13 -7.94 10.02
C PHE A 258 3.34 -7.86 9.10
N VAL A 259 3.40 -6.85 8.27
CA VAL A 259 4.45 -6.68 7.28
C VAL A 259 5.56 -5.77 7.81
N GLN A 260 5.23 -4.77 8.62
CA GLN A 260 6.18 -3.82 9.23
C GLN A 260 7.36 -4.52 9.94
N LYS A 261 7.09 -5.57 10.69
CA LYS A 261 8.12 -6.35 11.40
C LYS A 261 9.24 -6.92 10.51
N TYR A 262 8.97 -7.09 9.22
CA TYR A 262 9.98 -7.57 8.26
C TYR A 262 10.82 -6.43 7.69
N PHE A 263 10.31 -5.19 7.67
CA PHE A 263 11.06 -4.01 7.27
C PHE A 263 12.18 -3.65 8.24
N GLU A 264 11.87 -3.64 9.53
CA GLU A 264 12.85 -3.27 10.57
C GLU A 264 14.07 -4.17 10.54
N LYS A 265 13.88 -5.47 10.29
CA LYS A 265 14.98 -6.45 10.19
C LYS A 265 15.78 -6.32 8.90
N GLY A 266 15.18 -5.84 7.81
CA GLY A 266 15.86 -5.72 6.52
C GLY A 266 16.70 -4.45 6.38
N PHE A 267 16.24 -3.35 6.96
CA PHE A 267 16.98 -2.07 6.92
C PHE A 267 18.25 -2.10 7.77
N MET A 268 18.21 -2.78 8.92
CA MET A 268 19.38 -2.90 9.81
C MET A 268 20.49 -3.76 9.22
N ALA A 269 20.18 -4.76 8.41
CA ALA A 269 21.21 -5.58 7.76
C ALA A 269 22.01 -4.84 6.67
N GLY A 270 21.44 -3.77 6.08
CA GLY A 270 22.12 -2.91 5.10
C GLY A 270 22.89 -1.73 5.73
N ALA A 271 22.48 -1.28 6.92
CA ALA A 271 23.07 -0.12 7.58
C ALA A 271 24.37 -0.42 8.37
N VAL A 272 24.68 -1.70 8.62
CA VAL A 272 25.88 -2.12 9.40
C VAL A 272 27.12 -2.37 8.51
N LYS A 273 27.04 -2.08 7.20
CA LYS A 273 28.21 -2.09 6.28
C LYS A 273 28.75 -0.68 6.05
N GLY A 274 28.97 0.06 7.13
CA GLY A 274 29.70 1.32 7.16
C GLY A 274 30.79 1.24 8.19
#